data_b7697a9aa1e3453ba6c50948c938382a
#
_entry.id   b7697a9aa1e3453ba6c50948c938382a
#
_cell.length_a   1.000
_cell.length_b   1.000
_cell.length_c   1.000
_cell.angle_alpha   90.00
_cell.angle_beta   90.00
_cell.angle_gamma   90.00
#
_symmetry.space_group_name_H-M   'P 1'
#
loop_
_entity.id
_entity.type
_entity.pdbx_description
1 polymer ?
#
loop_
_entity_poly.entity_id
_entity_poly.type
_entity_poly.pdbx_seq_one_letter_code
_entity_poly.pdbx_strand_id
1 'polypeptide(L)'
;MRVRELVTNRVITEAIMTAGGGMPPIAGVNATAAELNQAADLSAQIGMAPGAGFAGTGTLYKASVVKHGDVIKTEIVIDLTGAKSSTTDLDIIGLLGVSHIGQFTAAVNGTCMGGKMTCLEVPTGGVVDIDLYAATEGTGAFDGAVGDLVETALVTAGGNWTLGLTKPLLVDVAANKYLYLTGGAAGTAATYTAGRFLIEIWGV
;
A
#
# COMPACT_ATOMS: atom_id res chain seq x y z
N MET A 1 2.20 25.21 55.15
CA MET A 1 1.76 25.51 53.77
C MET A 1 2.32 24.56 52.71
N ARG A 2 3.57 24.06 52.89
CA ARG A 2 4.20 23.12 51.92
C ARG A 2 3.69 21.68 51.91
N VAL A 3 3.11 21.20 53.03
CA VAL A 3 2.66 19.81 53.16
C VAL A 3 1.35 19.55 52.40
N ARG A 4 0.50 20.54 52.23
CA ARG A 4 -0.78 20.40 51.51
C ARG A 4 -0.58 20.32 49.98
N GLU A 5 0.41 20.99 49.44
CA GLU A 5 0.74 20.94 48.00
C GLU A 5 1.34 19.56 47.59
N LEU A 6 2.16 18.99 48.45
CA LEU A 6 2.73 17.65 48.22
C LEU A 6 1.69 16.52 48.24
N VAL A 7 0.67 16.66 49.14
CA VAL A 7 -0.42 15.68 49.22
C VAL A 7 -1.35 15.77 48.01
N THR A 8 -1.59 16.97 47.51
CA THR A 8 -2.44 17.19 46.33
C THR A 8 -1.80 16.62 45.04
N ASN A 9 -0.50 16.86 44.87
CA ASN A 9 0.24 16.30 43.73
C ASN A 9 0.34 14.75 43.79
N ARG A 10 0.50 14.18 44.99
CA ARG A 10 0.55 12.73 45.15
C ARG A 10 -0.79 12.05 44.89
N VAL A 11 -1.89 12.66 45.34
CA VAL A 11 -3.24 12.15 45.09
C VAL A 11 -3.59 12.23 43.59
N ILE A 12 -3.18 13.28 42.90
CA ILE A 12 -3.38 13.37 41.45
C ILE A 12 -2.56 12.29 40.71
N THR A 13 -1.32 12.02 41.11
CA THR A 13 -0.48 11.02 40.49
C THR A 13 -1.01 9.59 40.75
N GLU A 14 -1.50 9.31 41.98
CA GLU A 14 -2.09 8.01 42.31
C GLU A 14 -3.46 7.81 41.64
N ALA A 15 -4.29 8.85 41.52
CA ALA A 15 -5.56 8.80 40.80
C ALA A 15 -5.37 8.53 39.30
N ILE A 16 -4.30 9.04 38.70
CA ILE A 16 -3.94 8.79 37.30
C ILE A 16 -3.46 7.33 37.10
N MET A 17 -2.79 6.76 38.12
CA MET A 17 -2.21 5.41 38.04
C MET A 17 -3.20 4.30 38.37
N THR A 18 -4.27 4.58 39.16
CA THR A 18 -5.21 3.55 39.65
C THR A 18 -6.55 3.49 38.91
N ALA A 19 -6.88 4.49 38.14
CA ALA A 19 -8.11 4.49 37.32
C ALA A 19 -7.83 3.81 35.97
N GLY A 20 -7.82 2.48 35.98
CA GLY A 20 -7.99 1.61 34.81
C GLY A 20 -7.59 2.12 33.43
N GLY A 21 -6.35 2.54 33.24
CA GLY A 21 -5.76 2.68 31.91
C GLY A 21 -6.18 3.88 31.05
N GLY A 22 -6.98 4.82 31.54
CA GLY A 22 -7.33 6.01 30.79
C GLY A 22 -6.54 7.23 31.29
N MET A 23 -5.73 7.86 30.45
CA MET A 23 -5.23 9.20 30.75
C MET A 23 -6.42 10.16 30.92
N PRO A 24 -6.42 11.01 31.98
CA PRO A 24 -7.47 12.04 32.09
C PRO A 24 -7.41 12.93 30.84
N PRO A 25 -8.56 13.44 30.38
CA PRO A 25 -8.58 14.35 29.24
C PRO A 25 -7.64 15.52 29.51
N ILE A 26 -6.71 15.76 28.61
CA ILE A 26 -5.85 16.94 28.65
C ILE A 26 -6.76 18.15 28.43
N ALA A 27 -6.76 19.09 29.37
CA ALA A 27 -7.62 20.26 29.31
C ALA A 27 -7.42 20.99 27.96
N GLY A 28 -8.50 21.12 27.18
CA GLY A 28 -8.48 21.71 25.84
C GLY A 28 -8.34 20.72 24.67
N VAL A 29 -8.20 19.43 24.93
CA VAL A 29 -8.24 18.40 23.88
C VAL A 29 -9.55 17.62 24.04
N ASN A 30 -10.49 17.85 23.13
CA ASN A 30 -11.78 17.16 23.10
C ASN A 30 -11.71 15.81 22.36
N ALA A 31 -10.50 15.29 22.09
CA ALA A 31 -10.31 14.03 21.43
C ALA A 31 -10.55 12.86 22.38
N THR A 32 -11.30 11.88 21.93
CA THR A 32 -11.49 10.60 22.64
C THR A 32 -10.18 9.80 22.64
N ALA A 33 -10.05 8.83 23.55
CA ALA A 33 -8.90 7.91 23.56
C ALA A 33 -8.74 7.15 22.23
N ALA A 34 -9.85 6.85 21.54
CA ALA A 34 -9.83 6.23 20.22
C ALA A 34 -9.26 7.18 19.15
N GLU A 35 -9.62 8.45 19.18
CA GLU A 35 -9.10 9.47 18.26
C GLU A 35 -7.64 9.80 18.54
N LEU A 36 -7.22 9.83 19.81
CA LEU A 36 -5.81 9.97 20.19
C LEU A 36 -4.98 8.75 19.76
N ASN A 37 -5.52 7.54 19.88
CA ASN A 37 -4.87 6.33 19.41
C ASN A 37 -4.79 6.30 17.88
N GLN A 38 -5.81 6.78 17.17
CA GLN A 38 -5.74 6.95 15.71
C GLN A 38 -4.69 8.00 15.30
N ALA A 39 -4.56 9.08 16.05
CA ALA A 39 -3.54 10.09 15.79
C ALA A 39 -2.13 9.63 16.22
N ALA A 40 -2.01 8.80 17.27
CA ALA A 40 -0.74 8.23 17.72
C ALA A 40 -0.32 7.04 16.86
N ASP A 41 -1.27 6.34 16.27
CA ASP A 41 -1.04 5.20 15.37
C ASP A 41 -0.86 5.65 13.90
N LEU A 42 -0.15 6.76 13.72
CA LEU A 42 0.40 7.16 12.42
C LEU A 42 1.41 6.11 11.87
N SER A 43 1.78 5.11 12.67
CA SER A 43 2.56 3.96 12.22
C SER A 43 1.68 2.81 11.73
N ALA A 44 0.44 2.66 12.21
CA ALA A 44 -0.59 1.90 11.53
C ALA A 44 -1.23 2.82 10.48
N GLN A 45 -0.48 3.20 9.49
CA GLN A 45 -1.04 3.76 8.29
C GLN A 45 -2.13 2.79 7.84
N ILE A 46 -3.35 3.31 7.64
CA ILE A 46 -4.40 2.57 6.96
C ILE A 46 -3.84 2.32 5.57
N GLY A 47 -3.01 1.30 5.48
CA GLY A 47 -2.27 0.94 4.30
C GLY A 47 -2.96 -0.23 3.62
N MET A 48 -2.87 -0.29 2.33
CA MET A 48 -3.22 -1.48 1.58
C MET A 48 -2.21 -2.57 1.94
N ALA A 49 -2.67 -3.71 2.46
CA ALA A 49 -1.78 -4.84 2.74
C ALA A 49 -1.56 -5.65 1.44
N PRO A 50 -0.32 -5.99 1.10
CA PRO A 50 -0.03 -6.86 -0.02
C PRO A 50 -0.37 -8.31 0.31
N GLY A 51 -0.55 -9.14 -0.72
CA GLY A 51 -0.58 -10.59 -0.58
C GLY A 51 0.77 -11.16 -0.14
N ALA A 52 0.76 -12.41 0.33
CA ALA A 52 1.97 -13.08 0.85
C ALA A 52 3.14 -13.10 -0.15
N GLY A 53 2.86 -13.07 -1.46
CA GLY A 53 3.87 -13.00 -2.51
C GLY A 53 4.68 -11.70 -2.58
N PHE A 54 4.23 -10.64 -1.92
CA PHE A 54 4.97 -9.38 -1.76
C PHE A 54 5.24 -9.02 -0.29
N ALA A 55 4.70 -9.76 0.67
CA ALA A 55 4.97 -9.59 2.10
C ALA A 55 6.27 -10.28 2.56
N GLY A 56 6.98 -10.95 1.66
CA GLY A 56 8.20 -11.71 1.96
C GLY A 56 9.41 -10.83 2.28
N THR A 57 10.43 -11.44 2.87
CA THR A 57 11.71 -10.80 3.16
C THR A 57 12.45 -10.44 1.87
N GLY A 58 12.92 -9.20 1.77
CA GLY A 58 13.73 -8.69 0.65
C GLY A 58 12.98 -7.77 -0.30
N THR A 59 11.66 -7.85 -0.35
CA THR A 59 10.85 -6.91 -1.15
C THR A 59 10.42 -5.75 -0.27
N LEU A 60 10.78 -4.54 -0.66
CA LEU A 60 10.30 -3.35 0.01
C LEU A 60 8.90 -3.00 -0.49
N TYR A 61 7.92 -3.11 0.39
CA TYR A 61 6.56 -2.65 0.16
C TYR A 61 6.18 -1.60 1.20
N LYS A 62 5.72 -0.46 0.73
CA LYS A 62 5.17 0.61 1.57
C LYS A 62 3.91 1.15 0.91
N ALA A 63 2.82 1.20 1.64
CA ALA A 63 1.60 1.84 1.19
C ALA A 63 1.15 2.88 2.21
N SER A 64 0.62 3.99 1.74
CA SER A 64 0.02 5.03 2.57
C SER A 64 -1.25 5.53 1.94
N VAL A 65 -2.24 5.86 2.76
CA VAL A 65 -3.48 6.52 2.36
C VAL A 65 -3.61 7.79 3.18
N VAL A 66 -3.57 8.94 2.52
CA VAL A 66 -3.59 10.25 3.17
C VAL A 66 -4.77 11.05 2.63
N LYS A 67 -5.54 11.64 3.54
CA LYS A 67 -6.66 12.52 3.19
C LYS A 67 -6.24 13.99 3.27
N HIS A 68 -6.42 14.72 2.18
CA HIS A 68 -6.22 16.16 2.07
C HIS A 68 -7.54 16.85 1.70
N GLY A 69 -8.27 17.34 2.69
CA GLY A 69 -9.64 17.82 2.46
C GLY A 69 -10.55 16.68 2.01
N ASP A 70 -11.14 16.81 0.83
CA ASP A 70 -11.99 15.77 0.25
C ASP A 70 -11.23 14.80 -0.67
N VAL A 71 -9.95 15.09 -0.96
CA VAL A 71 -9.11 14.22 -1.81
C VAL A 71 -8.37 13.22 -0.94
N ILE A 72 -8.43 11.96 -1.33
CA ILE A 72 -7.69 10.85 -0.72
C ILE A 72 -6.58 10.44 -1.69
N LYS A 73 -5.34 10.48 -1.23
CA LYS A 73 -4.18 10.01 -1.99
C LYS A 73 -3.72 8.68 -1.45
N THR A 74 -3.72 7.67 -2.30
CA THR A 74 -3.11 6.35 -2.05
C THR A 74 -1.76 6.31 -2.76
N GLU A 75 -0.71 5.98 -2.01
CA GLU A 75 0.64 5.80 -2.53
C GLU A 75 1.12 4.39 -2.21
N ILE A 76 1.64 3.68 -3.20
CA ILE A 76 2.27 2.37 -3.04
C ILE A 76 3.68 2.47 -3.62
N VAL A 77 4.68 2.27 -2.79
CA VAL A 77 6.07 2.07 -3.22
C VAL A 77 6.37 0.59 -3.15
N ILE A 78 6.77 0.01 -4.26
CA ILE A 78 7.14 -1.39 -4.36
C ILE A 78 8.52 -1.54 -4.97
N ASP A 79 9.38 -2.32 -4.30
CA ASP A 79 10.69 -2.74 -4.76
C ASP A 79 10.59 -4.19 -5.21
N LEU A 80 10.95 -4.45 -6.46
CA LEU A 80 10.86 -5.79 -7.06
C LEU A 80 12.01 -6.72 -6.67
N THR A 81 13.05 -6.22 -6.00
CA THR A 81 14.24 -7.02 -5.65
C THR A 81 13.82 -8.29 -4.91
N GLY A 82 14.15 -9.45 -5.49
CA GLY A 82 13.77 -10.76 -4.97
C GLY A 82 12.45 -11.31 -5.54
N ALA A 83 11.57 -10.47 -6.06
CA ALA A 83 10.39 -10.95 -6.80
C ALA A 83 10.80 -11.62 -8.11
N LYS A 84 9.90 -12.36 -8.71
CA LYS A 84 10.18 -13.14 -9.93
C LYS A 84 9.21 -12.73 -11.04
N SER A 85 9.71 -12.73 -12.27
CA SER A 85 8.92 -12.74 -13.49
C SER A 85 8.76 -14.17 -14.04
N SER A 86 7.73 -14.37 -14.86
CA SER A 86 7.47 -15.60 -15.61
C SER A 86 7.97 -15.49 -17.06
N THR A 87 7.77 -16.55 -17.83
CA THR A 87 8.05 -16.58 -19.27
C THR A 87 6.87 -16.10 -20.11
N THR A 88 5.69 -16.04 -19.54
CA THR A 88 4.43 -15.76 -20.24
C THR A 88 4.04 -14.30 -20.04
N ASP A 89 3.50 -13.68 -21.07
CA ASP A 89 2.87 -12.37 -20.99
C ASP A 89 1.65 -12.42 -20.06
N LEU A 90 1.43 -11.34 -19.32
CA LEU A 90 0.33 -11.18 -18.33
C LEU A 90 0.41 -12.11 -17.11
N ASP A 91 1.47 -12.86 -16.94
CA ASP A 91 1.69 -13.60 -15.70
C ASP A 91 2.05 -12.67 -14.54
N ILE A 92 1.49 -12.99 -13.37
CA ILE A 92 1.63 -12.20 -12.15
C ILE A 92 3.07 -12.27 -11.62
N ILE A 93 3.65 -11.10 -11.40
CA ILE A 93 4.96 -10.92 -10.74
C ILE A 93 4.80 -11.13 -9.24
N GLY A 94 5.73 -11.83 -8.61
CA GLY A 94 5.73 -12.04 -7.16
C GLY A 94 6.81 -13.01 -6.70
N LEU A 95 6.77 -13.42 -5.44
CA LEU A 95 7.68 -14.43 -4.87
C LEU A 95 7.07 -15.83 -4.96
N LEU A 96 6.09 -16.11 -4.14
CA LEU A 96 5.32 -17.34 -4.03
C LEU A 96 3.96 -17.03 -3.39
N GLY A 97 2.91 -17.76 -3.82
CA GLY A 97 1.57 -17.55 -3.29
C GLY A 97 0.90 -16.29 -3.82
N VAL A 98 -0.11 -15.82 -3.10
CA VAL A 98 -0.93 -14.67 -3.50
C VAL A 98 -0.09 -13.40 -3.62
N SER A 99 -0.09 -12.77 -4.80
CA SER A 99 0.84 -11.70 -5.18
C SER A 99 0.16 -10.37 -5.54
N HIS A 100 -1.04 -10.07 -5.01
CA HIS A 100 -1.57 -8.72 -5.15
C HIS A 100 -0.77 -7.70 -4.33
N ILE A 101 -0.74 -6.46 -4.79
CA ILE A 101 -0.08 -5.34 -4.11
C ILE A 101 -1.05 -4.47 -3.29
N GLY A 102 -2.21 -5.01 -2.97
CA GLY A 102 -3.24 -4.39 -2.13
C GLY A 102 -4.62 -4.43 -2.76
N GLN A 103 -5.65 -4.13 -1.95
CA GLN A 103 -7.03 -4.00 -2.39
C GLN A 103 -7.45 -2.53 -2.34
N PHE A 104 -7.93 -1.99 -3.45
CA PHE A 104 -8.54 -0.66 -3.52
C PHE A 104 -10.01 -0.76 -3.07
N THR A 105 -10.39 -0.04 -2.02
CA THR A 105 -11.77 -0.02 -1.52
C THR A 105 -12.29 1.41 -1.39
N ALA A 106 -13.57 1.62 -1.65
CA ALA A 106 -14.17 2.95 -1.51
C ALA A 106 -14.10 3.47 -0.06
N ALA A 107 -14.18 2.57 0.94
CA ALA A 107 -14.13 2.96 2.36
C ALA A 107 -12.76 3.53 2.77
N VAL A 108 -11.68 3.06 2.16
CA VAL A 108 -10.30 3.48 2.48
C VAL A 108 -9.77 4.49 1.47
N ASN A 109 -9.99 4.24 0.19
CA ASN A 109 -9.34 4.96 -0.91
C ASN A 109 -10.28 5.98 -1.60
N GLY A 110 -11.57 6.00 -1.23
CA GLY A 110 -12.58 6.82 -1.89
C GLY A 110 -13.00 6.27 -3.26
N THR A 111 -13.72 7.08 -4.03
CA THR A 111 -14.02 6.81 -5.43
C THR A 111 -12.85 7.30 -6.28
N CYS A 112 -12.26 6.42 -7.08
CA CYS A 112 -11.10 6.75 -7.92
C CYS A 112 -11.42 7.89 -8.90
N MET A 113 -10.49 8.82 -9.03
CA MET A 113 -10.53 9.94 -9.99
C MET A 113 -9.34 9.90 -10.97
N GLY A 114 -8.50 8.88 -10.88
CA GLY A 114 -7.30 8.75 -11.68
C GLY A 114 -6.08 8.37 -10.86
N GLY A 115 -4.97 8.23 -11.54
CA GLY A 115 -3.70 7.87 -10.91
C GLY A 115 -2.58 7.76 -11.94
N LYS A 116 -1.44 7.29 -11.47
CA LYS A 116 -0.25 7.07 -12.31
C LYS A 116 0.68 6.06 -11.68
N MET A 117 1.55 5.49 -12.50
CA MET A 117 2.67 4.65 -12.09
C MET A 117 3.97 5.28 -12.60
N THR A 118 4.97 5.40 -11.73
CA THR A 118 6.27 6.01 -12.01
C THR A 118 7.39 5.03 -11.71
N CYS A 119 8.33 4.88 -12.64
CA CYS A 119 9.54 4.09 -12.45
C CYS A 119 10.56 4.89 -11.64
N LEU A 120 10.84 4.47 -10.41
CA LEU A 120 11.86 5.07 -9.54
C LEU A 120 13.22 4.38 -9.70
N GLU A 121 13.24 3.13 -10.17
CA GLU A 121 14.43 2.34 -10.46
C GLU A 121 14.09 1.34 -11.57
N VAL A 122 14.96 1.27 -12.58
CA VAL A 122 14.72 0.41 -13.75
C VAL A 122 14.74 -1.05 -13.34
N PRO A 123 13.74 -1.87 -13.72
CA PRO A 123 13.75 -3.30 -13.47
C PRO A 123 14.96 -3.97 -14.14
N THR A 124 15.62 -4.85 -13.40
CA THR A 124 16.73 -5.68 -13.89
C THR A 124 16.64 -7.10 -13.35
N GLY A 125 17.10 -8.08 -14.13
CA GLY A 125 17.07 -9.48 -13.76
C GLY A 125 15.81 -10.22 -14.22
N GLY A 126 14.68 -9.54 -14.34
CA GLY A 126 13.41 -10.07 -14.83
C GLY A 126 12.91 -9.34 -16.07
N VAL A 127 11.64 -9.51 -16.40
CA VAL A 127 10.95 -8.77 -17.48
C VAL A 127 10.95 -7.28 -17.13
N VAL A 128 11.38 -6.44 -18.07
CA VAL A 128 11.47 -4.97 -17.85
C VAL A 128 10.25 -4.20 -18.35
N ASP A 129 9.38 -4.85 -19.12
CA ASP A 129 8.04 -4.36 -19.46
C ASP A 129 7.08 -4.85 -18.37
N ILE A 130 6.60 -3.95 -17.53
CA ILE A 130 5.76 -4.27 -16.39
C ILE A 130 4.47 -3.50 -16.48
N ASP A 131 3.36 -4.21 -16.37
CA ASP A 131 2.02 -3.67 -16.40
C ASP A 131 1.37 -3.68 -15.02
N LEU A 132 0.37 -2.83 -14.83
CA LEU A 132 -0.48 -2.77 -13.64
C LEU A 132 -1.91 -3.13 -14.01
N TYR A 133 -2.47 -4.08 -13.28
CA TYR A 133 -3.86 -4.53 -13.44
C TYR A 133 -4.66 -4.40 -12.15
N ALA A 134 -5.96 -4.21 -12.29
CA ALA A 134 -6.95 -4.38 -11.23
C ALA A 134 -7.77 -5.65 -11.51
N ALA A 135 -8.00 -6.49 -10.51
CA ALA A 135 -8.78 -7.72 -10.67
C ALA A 135 -9.81 -7.91 -9.55
N THR A 136 -10.84 -8.70 -9.82
CA THR A 136 -11.91 -8.96 -8.85
C THR A 136 -11.43 -9.89 -7.74
N GLU A 137 -10.68 -10.92 -8.09
CA GLU A 137 -10.19 -11.92 -7.15
C GLU A 137 -8.84 -11.53 -6.55
N GLY A 138 -8.74 -11.69 -5.22
CA GLY A 138 -7.50 -11.51 -4.46
C GLY A 138 -6.64 -12.77 -4.35
N THR A 139 -6.87 -13.78 -5.20
CA THR A 139 -6.24 -15.10 -5.10
C THR A 139 -5.10 -15.32 -6.09
N GLY A 140 -4.83 -14.34 -6.97
CA GLY A 140 -3.79 -14.43 -7.99
C GLY A 140 -2.41 -14.68 -7.38
N ALA A 141 -1.81 -15.80 -7.74
CA ALA A 141 -0.49 -16.20 -7.28
C ALA A 141 0.57 -15.84 -8.32
N PHE A 142 1.83 -15.80 -7.90
CA PHE A 142 2.97 -15.72 -8.81
C PHE A 142 2.87 -16.81 -9.90
N ASP A 143 3.22 -16.45 -11.13
CA ASP A 143 3.21 -17.32 -12.32
C ASP A 143 1.81 -17.74 -12.79
N GLY A 144 0.77 -17.16 -12.23
CA GLY A 144 -0.61 -17.30 -12.70
C GLY A 144 -1.00 -16.17 -13.64
N ALA A 145 -1.84 -16.46 -14.64
CA ALA A 145 -2.35 -15.46 -15.56
C ALA A 145 -3.32 -14.50 -14.85
N VAL A 146 -3.09 -13.19 -14.97
CA VAL A 146 -4.02 -12.19 -14.41
C VAL A 146 -5.38 -12.25 -15.11
N GLY A 147 -5.43 -12.71 -16.35
CA GLY A 147 -6.66 -12.90 -17.14
C GLY A 147 -7.68 -13.85 -16.51
N ASP A 148 -7.25 -14.76 -15.65
CA ASP A 148 -8.12 -15.66 -14.91
C ASP A 148 -8.87 -14.98 -13.75
N LEU A 149 -8.56 -13.71 -13.43
CA LEU A 149 -9.05 -13.01 -12.24
C LEU A 149 -10.08 -11.91 -12.53
N VAL A 150 -10.68 -11.89 -13.72
CA VAL A 150 -11.59 -10.82 -14.17
C VAL A 150 -10.93 -9.45 -14.03
N GLU A 151 -9.89 -9.26 -14.81
CA GLU A 151 -8.97 -8.13 -14.72
C GLU A 151 -9.41 -6.91 -15.56
N THR A 152 -8.77 -5.80 -15.29
CA THR A 152 -8.82 -4.56 -16.05
C THR A 152 -7.43 -3.95 -16.07
N ALA A 153 -6.91 -3.65 -17.25
CA ALA A 153 -5.61 -2.98 -17.39
C ALA A 153 -5.70 -1.54 -16.87
N LEU A 154 -4.81 -1.21 -15.94
CA LEU A 154 -4.66 0.15 -15.39
C LEU A 154 -3.49 0.88 -16.03
N VAL A 155 -2.37 0.22 -16.20
CA VAL A 155 -1.20 0.74 -16.90
C VAL A 155 -0.63 -0.38 -17.76
N THR A 156 -0.48 -0.11 -19.05
CA THR A 156 0.31 -0.97 -19.93
C THR A 156 1.57 -0.21 -20.32
N ALA A 157 2.74 -0.78 -20.04
CA ALA A 157 3.99 -0.12 -20.34
C ALA A 157 4.20 -0.01 -21.85
N GLY A 158 3.84 -1.06 -22.59
CA GLY A 158 4.02 -1.12 -24.04
C GLY A 158 5.48 -0.99 -24.43
N GLY A 159 6.38 -1.50 -23.59
CA GLY A 159 7.83 -1.49 -23.71
C GLY A 159 8.55 -1.24 -22.39
N ASN A 160 9.85 -1.25 -22.45
CA ASN A 160 10.70 -1.19 -21.25
C ASN A 160 10.53 0.10 -20.46
N TRP A 161 10.45 -0.02 -19.14
CA TRP A 161 10.50 1.12 -18.25
C TRP A 161 11.89 1.75 -18.21
N THR A 162 11.91 3.08 -18.14
CA THR A 162 13.11 3.88 -17.92
C THR A 162 12.98 4.72 -16.66
N LEU A 163 14.08 5.10 -16.05
CA LEU A 163 14.10 5.92 -14.83
C LEU A 163 13.31 7.21 -15.03
N GLY A 164 12.38 7.48 -14.12
CA GLY A 164 11.52 8.67 -14.14
C GLY A 164 10.34 8.59 -15.12
N LEU A 165 10.23 7.53 -15.94
CA LEU A 165 9.07 7.35 -16.81
C LEU A 165 7.82 7.25 -15.94
N THR A 166 6.81 8.01 -16.30
CA THR A 166 5.49 8.04 -15.63
C THR A 166 4.39 7.78 -16.64
N LYS A 167 3.48 6.89 -16.32
CA LYS A 167 2.30 6.58 -17.14
C LYS A 167 1.02 6.78 -16.32
N PRO A 168 0.02 7.49 -16.86
CA PRO A 168 -1.27 7.63 -16.20
C PRO A 168 -2.03 6.31 -16.21
N LEU A 169 -3.00 6.16 -15.31
CA LEU A 169 -3.98 5.09 -15.41
C LEU A 169 -4.81 5.25 -16.68
N LEU A 170 -5.08 4.13 -17.33
CA LEU A 170 -5.92 4.05 -18.54
C LEU A 170 -7.40 4.24 -18.21
N VAL A 171 -7.79 3.76 -17.03
CA VAL A 171 -9.16 3.81 -16.48
C VAL A 171 -9.09 3.97 -14.96
N ASP A 172 -10.16 4.45 -14.36
CA ASP A 172 -10.29 4.54 -12.92
C ASP A 172 -10.37 3.15 -12.26
N VAL A 173 -9.74 3.01 -11.10
CA VAL A 173 -9.80 1.77 -10.34
C VAL A 173 -11.19 1.62 -9.73
N ALA A 174 -11.90 0.55 -10.10
CA ALA A 174 -13.19 0.24 -9.50
C ALA A 174 -13.03 -0.21 -8.04
N ALA A 175 -14.05 0.03 -7.21
CA ALA A 175 -14.04 -0.38 -5.81
C ALA A 175 -13.92 -1.90 -5.65
N ASN A 176 -13.28 -2.32 -4.55
CA ASN A 176 -13.05 -3.71 -4.17
C ASN A 176 -12.20 -4.52 -5.14
N LYS A 177 -11.36 -3.84 -5.95
CA LYS A 177 -10.41 -4.51 -6.84
C LYS A 177 -9.05 -4.68 -6.17
N TYR A 178 -8.42 -5.83 -6.45
CA TYR A 178 -7.05 -6.12 -6.08
C TYR A 178 -6.08 -5.68 -7.17
N LEU A 179 -4.96 -5.09 -6.81
CA LEU A 179 -3.96 -4.61 -7.74
C LEU A 179 -2.85 -5.65 -7.93
N TYR A 180 -2.44 -5.86 -9.18
CA TYR A 180 -1.39 -6.82 -9.56
C TYR A 180 -0.36 -6.18 -10.49
N LEU A 181 0.90 -6.55 -10.32
CA LEU A 181 1.94 -6.31 -11.31
C LEU A 181 2.10 -7.57 -12.17
N THR A 182 2.21 -7.39 -13.47
CA THR A 182 2.39 -8.48 -14.43
C THR A 182 3.55 -8.18 -15.38
N GLY A 183 4.09 -9.22 -16.03
CA GLY A 183 4.92 -9.00 -17.20
C GLY A 183 4.08 -8.45 -18.35
N GLY A 184 4.50 -7.35 -18.97
CA GLY A 184 3.85 -6.74 -20.13
C GLY A 184 4.35 -7.32 -21.47
N ALA A 185 5.21 -8.33 -21.41
CA ALA A 185 5.71 -9.08 -22.56
C ALA A 185 6.19 -10.46 -22.12
N ALA A 186 6.18 -11.41 -23.04
CA ALA A 186 6.84 -12.69 -22.83
C ALA A 186 8.35 -12.48 -22.62
N GLY A 187 8.91 -13.18 -21.65
CA GLY A 187 10.30 -13.00 -21.29
C GLY A 187 10.95 -14.26 -20.73
N THR A 188 11.99 -14.09 -19.95
CA THR A 188 12.65 -15.19 -19.26
C THR A 188 12.22 -15.18 -17.80
N ALA A 189 11.82 -16.33 -17.26
CA ALA A 189 11.60 -16.50 -15.84
C ALA A 189 12.88 -16.20 -15.07
N ALA A 190 12.88 -15.13 -14.28
CA ALA A 190 14.06 -14.69 -13.55
C ALA A 190 13.69 -13.94 -12.29
N THR A 191 14.64 -13.83 -11.37
CA THR A 191 14.50 -13.05 -10.14
C THR A 191 15.00 -11.63 -10.39
N TYR A 192 14.18 -10.64 -10.03
CA TYR A 192 14.59 -9.25 -10.10
C TYR A 192 15.72 -8.96 -9.11
N THR A 193 16.74 -8.27 -9.60
CA THR A 193 17.88 -7.78 -8.81
C THR A 193 17.76 -6.29 -8.49
N ALA A 194 16.89 -5.58 -9.21
CA ALA A 194 16.51 -4.19 -8.98
C ALA A 194 15.15 -3.92 -9.64
N GLY A 195 14.59 -2.76 -9.34
CA GLY A 195 13.33 -2.26 -9.91
C GLY A 195 12.43 -1.71 -8.83
N ARG A 196 12.06 -0.44 -8.95
CA ARG A 196 11.18 0.20 -7.96
C ARG A 196 10.16 1.07 -8.66
N PHE A 197 8.93 0.97 -8.18
CA PHE A 197 7.81 1.76 -8.68
C PHE A 197 7.10 2.52 -7.58
N LEU A 198 6.61 3.70 -7.93
CA LEU A 198 5.61 4.46 -7.17
C LEU A 198 4.29 4.42 -7.94
N ILE A 199 3.26 3.93 -7.30
CA ILE A 199 1.88 3.96 -7.80
C ILE A 199 1.12 4.96 -6.96
N GLU A 200 0.50 5.96 -7.60
CA GLU A 200 -0.30 6.99 -6.96
C GLU A 200 -1.71 6.92 -7.52
N ILE A 201 -2.71 6.85 -6.62
CA ILE A 201 -4.14 6.83 -6.99
C ILE A 201 -4.85 7.90 -6.17
N TRP A 202 -5.68 8.71 -6.81
CA TRP A 202 -6.48 9.75 -6.16
C TRP A 202 -7.94 9.33 -6.10
N GLY A 203 -8.58 9.57 -4.96
CA GLY A 203 -10.00 9.33 -4.72
C GLY A 203 -10.68 10.47 -4.00
N VAL A 204 -12.02 10.44 -3.96
CA VAL A 204 -12.90 11.37 -3.23
C VAL A 204 -13.97 10.61 -2.45
#